data_41605f32ec77df24e8745ab212be1a07
#
_entry.id   41605f32ec77df24e8745ab212be1a07
#
_cell.length_a   1.000
_cell.length_b   1.000
_cell.length_c   1.000
_cell.angle_alpha   90.00
_cell.angle_beta   90.00
_cell.angle_gamma   90.00
#
_symmetry.space_group_name_H-M   'P 1'
#
loop_
_entity.id
_entity.type
_entity.pdbx_description
1 polymer ?
#
loop_
_entity_poly.entity_id
_entity_poly.type
_entity_poly.pdbx_seq_one_letter_code
_entity_poly.pdbx_strand_id
1 'polypeptide(L)'
;NMNAQVGLCRPADLGADVCHLNLHKTFCIPHGGGGPGMGPIGVARHLVPFLPGHPVTKLGGPESIGPIAAAPYGSPSILTISWVYIALMGREGLTKATQVAILNANYMAKRLEKYYPVLYTGTRGFVAHEFILDLRPLKESSGVEAMDVAKRLMDYGFHAPTVSFPVAGTLMIEPTESEVKAELDRLCEALIAIRGEIQSIAEGRQPRAGNVLKNAPHTALSVTAAEWTKPYSREQAAFPAPWVRDNKFWPSVGRIDEAYGDRHLFCTCPPMDPAS
;
A
#
# COMPACT_ATOMS: atom_id res chain seq x y z
N ASN A 1 4.95 6.94 9.15
CA ASN A 1 3.51 6.79 9.35
C ASN A 1 3.18 6.89 10.84
N MET A 2 2.26 7.77 11.19
CA MET A 2 1.85 8.00 12.57
C MET A 2 0.40 7.63 12.85
N ASN A 3 -0.25 6.89 11.96
CA ASN A 3 -1.67 6.53 12.07
C ASN A 3 -2.03 5.69 13.30
N ALA A 4 -1.06 5.06 13.96
CA ALA A 4 -1.28 4.38 15.25
C ALA A 4 -0.73 5.15 16.46
N GLN A 5 -0.26 6.38 16.30
CA GLN A 5 0.52 7.07 17.32
C GLN A 5 -0.09 8.41 17.77
N VAL A 6 -0.62 9.22 16.83
CA VAL A 6 -1.05 10.59 17.14
C VAL A 6 -2.08 10.61 18.26
N GLY A 7 -1.76 11.33 19.34
CA GLY A 7 -2.58 11.42 20.53
C GLY A 7 -2.55 10.21 21.48
N LEU A 8 -1.88 9.10 21.11
CA LEU A 8 -1.82 7.87 21.90
C LEU A 8 -0.41 7.57 22.45
N CYS A 9 0.63 7.76 21.66
CA CYS A 9 2.00 7.53 22.09
C CYS A 9 3.00 8.42 21.33
N ARG A 10 4.22 8.54 21.87
CA ARG A 10 5.32 9.27 21.24
C ARG A 10 6.53 8.34 21.09
N PRO A 11 7.19 8.33 19.91
CA PRO A 11 8.39 7.49 19.71
C PRO A 11 9.50 7.77 20.74
N ALA A 12 9.67 9.02 21.14
CA ALA A 12 10.67 9.39 22.15
C ALA A 12 10.41 8.74 23.52
N ASP A 13 9.13 8.54 23.90
CA ASP A 13 8.79 7.87 25.18
C ASP A 13 9.13 6.36 25.15
N LEU A 14 9.30 5.82 23.95
CA LEU A 14 9.73 4.44 23.69
C LEU A 14 11.26 4.31 23.55
N GLY A 15 12.00 5.40 23.71
CA GLY A 15 13.46 5.42 23.63
C GLY A 15 14.05 5.76 22.26
N ALA A 16 13.25 6.25 21.31
CA ALA A 16 13.75 6.66 20.01
C ALA A 16 14.53 7.98 20.11
N ASP A 17 15.76 8.00 19.63
CA ASP A 17 16.61 9.18 19.57
C ASP A 17 16.42 10.00 18.29
N VAL A 18 15.90 9.39 17.23
CA VAL A 18 15.59 10.03 15.94
C VAL A 18 14.19 9.61 15.50
N CYS A 19 13.41 10.58 15.04
CA CYS A 19 12.09 10.34 14.48
C CYS A 19 11.93 11.08 13.15
N HIS A 20 11.71 10.34 12.07
CA HIS A 20 11.38 10.86 10.76
C HIS A 20 9.86 10.77 10.54
N LEU A 21 9.25 11.89 10.12
CA LEU A 21 7.81 11.98 9.87
C LEU A 21 7.54 11.99 8.36
N ASN A 22 6.76 11.02 7.89
CA ASN A 22 6.23 11.03 6.53
C ASN A 22 4.93 11.85 6.49
N LEU A 23 5.01 13.14 6.17
CA LEU A 23 3.82 14.01 6.15
C LEU A 23 2.81 13.62 5.08
N HIS A 24 3.24 12.95 4.01
CA HIS A 24 2.36 12.41 2.96
C HIS A 24 1.53 11.19 3.39
N LYS A 25 1.68 10.74 4.61
CA LYS A 25 0.87 9.66 5.21
C LYS A 25 -0.16 10.25 6.16
N THR A 26 0.20 10.51 7.40
CA THR A 26 -0.72 10.97 8.45
C THR A 26 -1.14 12.44 8.30
N PHE A 27 -0.36 13.29 7.63
CA PHE A 27 -0.53 14.74 7.62
C PHE A 27 -0.85 15.36 6.25
N CYS A 28 -1.40 14.55 5.34
CA CYS A 28 -2.12 14.95 4.12
C CYS A 28 -1.35 15.67 3.02
N ILE A 29 -0.03 15.81 3.07
CA ILE A 29 0.67 16.40 1.93
C ILE A 29 0.65 15.43 0.73
N PRO A 30 0.71 15.94 -0.52
CA PRO A 30 0.80 15.07 -1.68
C PRO A 30 2.13 14.30 -1.69
N HIS A 31 2.07 13.03 -2.14
CA HIS A 31 3.24 12.23 -2.47
C HIS A 31 3.26 11.89 -3.96
N GLY A 32 2.20 11.26 -4.40
CA GLY A 32 1.81 10.78 -5.72
C GLY A 32 2.74 11.12 -6.89
N GLY A 33 3.46 10.15 -7.41
CA GLY A 33 4.26 10.35 -8.60
C GLY A 33 5.49 11.27 -8.45
N GLY A 34 5.94 11.54 -7.21
CA GLY A 34 7.12 12.35 -6.96
C GLY A 34 6.85 13.83 -6.72
N GLY A 35 5.71 14.16 -6.15
CA GLY A 35 5.40 15.52 -5.70
C GLY A 35 6.40 16.07 -4.69
N PRO A 36 6.28 17.37 -4.31
CA PRO A 36 7.22 18.01 -3.42
C PRO A 36 7.31 17.26 -2.09
N GLY A 37 8.54 16.93 -1.68
CA GLY A 37 8.84 16.14 -0.50
C GLY A 37 8.99 17.00 0.75
N MET A 38 8.46 16.51 1.87
CA MET A 38 8.69 17.07 3.20
C MET A 38 8.66 15.95 4.23
N GLY A 39 9.76 15.77 4.95
CA GLY A 39 9.91 14.78 5.99
C GLY A 39 10.65 15.36 7.20
N PRO A 40 9.95 16.05 8.13
CA PRO A 40 10.58 16.58 9.31
C PRO A 40 11.29 15.49 10.12
N ILE A 41 12.45 15.84 10.67
CA ILE A 41 13.24 14.97 11.53
C ILE A 41 13.35 15.61 12.91
N GLY A 42 12.89 14.89 13.93
CA GLY A 42 13.15 15.21 15.33
C GLY A 42 14.31 14.38 15.87
N VAL A 43 15.17 14.99 16.66
CA VAL A 43 16.31 14.30 17.30
C VAL A 43 16.37 14.56 18.79
N ALA A 44 16.93 13.62 19.55
CA ALA A 44 17.24 13.80 20.95
C ALA A 44 18.36 14.85 21.13
N ARG A 45 18.38 15.50 22.30
CA ARG A 45 19.29 16.65 22.59
C ARG A 45 20.76 16.37 22.29
N HIS A 46 21.27 15.17 22.57
CA HIS A 46 22.67 14.81 22.36
C HIS A 46 23.05 14.72 20.87
N LEU A 47 22.09 14.63 19.96
CA LEU A 47 22.32 14.59 18.51
C LEU A 47 22.25 15.97 17.85
N VAL A 48 21.74 16.99 18.53
CA VAL A 48 21.61 18.36 17.99
C VAL A 48 22.92 18.93 17.46
N PRO A 49 24.09 18.78 18.13
CA PRO A 49 25.35 19.31 17.64
C PRO A 49 25.77 18.75 16.28
N PHE A 50 25.32 17.55 15.91
CA PHE A 50 25.70 16.82 14.70
C PHE A 50 24.73 17.01 13.54
N LEU A 51 23.67 17.78 13.70
CA LEU A 51 22.72 18.03 12.62
C LEU A 51 23.40 18.65 11.39
N PRO A 52 22.98 18.32 10.17
CA PRO A 52 23.59 18.82 8.95
C PRO A 52 23.65 20.35 8.89
N GLY A 53 24.79 20.88 8.47
CA GLY A 53 24.96 22.28 8.16
C GLY A 53 24.50 22.65 6.76
N HIS A 54 24.55 23.95 6.44
CA HIS A 54 24.25 24.41 5.08
C HIS A 54 25.05 25.69 4.77
N PRO A 55 25.64 25.84 3.54
CA PRO A 55 26.51 26.97 3.23
C PRO A 55 25.78 28.32 3.10
N VAL A 56 24.50 28.29 2.79
CA VAL A 56 23.69 29.51 2.56
C VAL A 56 22.80 29.85 3.75
N THR A 57 22.30 28.85 4.46
CA THR A 57 21.41 29.01 5.61
C THR A 57 22.11 28.67 6.91
N LYS A 58 21.89 29.45 7.95
CA LYS A 58 22.47 29.18 9.27
C LYS A 58 21.80 28.00 9.92
N LEU A 59 22.30 26.80 9.62
CA LEU A 59 21.86 25.51 10.14
C LEU A 59 23.03 24.75 10.71
N GLY A 60 22.71 23.71 11.50
CA GLY A 60 23.71 22.84 12.13
C GLY A 60 24.26 23.36 13.45
N GLY A 61 24.92 22.46 14.15
CA GLY A 61 25.63 22.71 15.39
C GLY A 61 27.15 22.85 15.19
N PRO A 62 27.91 22.92 16.29
CA PRO A 62 29.35 23.09 16.22
C PRO A 62 30.11 21.90 15.62
N GLU A 63 29.50 20.72 15.63
CA GLU A 63 30.05 19.47 15.08
C GLU A 63 29.25 18.98 13.85
N SER A 64 28.55 19.93 13.20
CA SER A 64 27.68 19.58 12.05
C SER A 64 28.49 19.01 10.88
N ILE A 65 27.90 18.00 10.25
CA ILE A 65 28.34 17.51 8.94
C ILE A 65 27.98 18.52 7.83
N GLY A 66 28.54 18.35 6.63
CA GLY A 66 28.18 19.17 5.49
C GLY A 66 26.70 19.06 5.09
N PRO A 67 26.29 19.84 4.05
CA PRO A 67 24.91 19.79 3.59
C PRO A 67 24.58 18.42 2.98
N ILE A 68 23.41 17.90 3.30
CA ILE A 68 22.89 16.64 2.74
C ILE A 68 21.94 16.87 1.56
N ALA A 69 21.44 18.08 1.39
CA ALA A 69 20.54 18.47 0.31
C ALA A 69 20.71 19.96 -0.02
N ALA A 70 20.50 20.32 -1.29
CA ALA A 70 20.54 21.72 -1.73
C ALA A 70 19.37 22.55 -1.14
N ALA A 71 18.25 21.92 -0.88
CA ALA A 71 17.08 22.53 -0.24
C ALA A 71 16.99 22.06 1.23
N PRO A 72 17.56 22.81 2.20
CA PRO A 72 17.69 22.33 3.58
C PRO A 72 16.36 22.17 4.32
N TYR A 73 15.32 22.87 3.85
CA TYR A 73 13.97 22.80 4.41
C TYR A 73 13.00 21.98 3.52
N GLY A 74 13.53 21.25 2.49
CA GLY A 74 12.70 20.54 1.53
C GLY A 74 11.78 21.47 0.75
N SER A 75 10.50 21.16 0.64
CA SER A 75 9.46 21.97 0.00
C SER A 75 8.52 22.59 1.02
N PRO A 76 8.93 23.63 1.77
CA PRO A 76 8.21 24.09 2.95
C PRO A 76 6.84 24.72 2.66
N SER A 77 6.57 25.16 1.42
CA SER A 77 5.27 25.69 1.01
C SER A 77 4.11 24.71 1.22
N ILE A 78 4.37 23.41 1.15
CA ILE A 78 3.34 22.37 1.36
C ILE A 78 2.99 22.17 2.84
N LEU A 79 3.75 22.70 3.77
CA LEU A 79 3.44 22.62 5.21
C LEU A 79 2.12 23.30 5.56
N THR A 80 1.66 24.25 4.74
CA THR A 80 0.33 24.88 4.90
C THR A 80 -0.79 23.85 4.83
N ILE A 81 -0.65 22.80 4.05
CA ILE A 81 -1.62 21.68 3.96
C ILE A 81 -1.71 20.96 5.30
N SER A 82 -0.59 20.53 5.84
CA SER A 82 -0.55 19.88 7.16
C SER A 82 -1.04 20.79 8.26
N TRP A 83 -0.70 22.09 8.20
CA TRP A 83 -1.18 23.06 9.18
C TRP A 83 -2.70 23.20 9.16
N VAL A 84 -3.31 23.34 7.98
CA VAL A 84 -4.78 23.41 7.83
C VAL A 84 -5.44 22.13 8.34
N TYR A 85 -4.90 20.97 7.96
CA TYR A 85 -5.41 19.68 8.41
C TYR A 85 -5.41 19.57 9.94
N ILE A 86 -4.28 19.90 10.59
CA ILE A 86 -4.15 19.86 12.04
C ILE A 86 -5.10 20.89 12.70
N ALA A 87 -5.24 22.09 12.13
CA ALA A 87 -6.12 23.12 12.65
C ALA A 87 -7.60 22.72 12.57
N LEU A 88 -8.02 22.08 11.46
CA LEU A 88 -9.39 21.61 11.27
C LEU A 88 -9.72 20.42 12.16
N MET A 89 -8.80 19.47 12.30
CA MET A 89 -9.02 18.26 13.11
C MET A 89 -8.94 18.58 14.61
N GLY A 90 -8.06 19.45 15.01
CA GLY A 90 -7.75 19.72 16.41
C GLY A 90 -7.21 18.46 17.13
N ARG A 91 -6.95 18.62 18.42
CA ARG A 91 -6.42 17.52 19.27
C ARG A 91 -7.35 16.31 19.29
N GLU A 92 -8.63 16.54 19.48
CA GLU A 92 -9.63 15.49 19.62
C GLU A 92 -9.83 14.74 18.31
N GLY A 93 -9.93 15.46 17.18
CA GLY A 93 -10.09 14.87 15.85
C GLY A 93 -8.90 14.00 15.44
N LEU A 94 -7.67 14.49 15.66
CA LEU A 94 -6.46 13.71 15.38
C LEU A 94 -6.37 12.43 16.23
N THR A 95 -6.68 12.51 17.53
CA THR A 95 -6.70 11.33 18.41
C THR A 95 -7.77 10.35 17.96
N LYS A 96 -8.96 10.84 17.60
CA LYS A 96 -10.05 9.99 17.10
C LYS A 96 -9.70 9.33 15.78
N ALA A 97 -9.04 10.03 14.87
CA ALA A 97 -8.56 9.46 13.60
C ALA A 97 -7.62 8.27 13.85
N THR A 98 -6.66 8.41 14.77
CA THR A 98 -5.78 7.30 15.16
C THR A 98 -6.55 6.12 15.74
N GLN A 99 -7.52 6.37 16.62
CA GLN A 99 -8.35 5.32 17.23
C GLN A 99 -9.17 4.58 16.17
N VAL A 100 -9.75 5.32 15.19
CA VAL A 100 -10.54 4.73 14.11
C VAL A 100 -9.65 3.92 13.17
N ALA A 101 -8.45 4.41 12.83
CA ALA A 101 -7.50 3.65 12.01
C ALA A 101 -7.15 2.29 12.64
N ILE A 102 -6.86 2.27 13.94
CA ILE A 102 -6.59 1.03 14.69
C ILE A 102 -7.84 0.13 14.72
N LEU A 103 -9.02 0.70 14.96
CA LEU A 103 -10.27 -0.05 14.99
C LEU A 103 -10.56 -0.71 13.64
N ASN A 104 -10.42 0.02 12.54
CA ASN A 104 -10.65 -0.48 11.19
C ASN A 104 -9.71 -1.63 10.83
N ALA A 105 -8.41 -1.50 11.14
CA ALA A 105 -7.45 -2.57 10.91
C ALA A 105 -7.79 -3.84 11.70
N ASN A 106 -8.13 -3.70 12.97
CA ASN A 106 -8.53 -4.84 13.81
C ASN A 106 -9.86 -5.47 13.37
N TYR A 107 -10.82 -4.65 12.94
CA TYR A 107 -12.09 -5.14 12.39
C TYR A 107 -11.85 -6.04 11.16
N MET A 108 -11.06 -5.57 10.20
CA MET A 108 -10.77 -6.33 9.00
C MET A 108 -9.92 -7.58 9.29
N ALA A 109 -8.88 -7.45 10.11
CA ALA A 109 -8.05 -8.57 10.52
C ALA A 109 -8.91 -9.68 11.14
N LYS A 110 -9.85 -9.32 12.02
CA LYS A 110 -10.77 -10.26 12.66
C LYS A 110 -11.73 -10.92 11.69
N ARG A 111 -12.21 -10.22 10.67
CA ARG A 111 -13.07 -10.81 9.61
C ARG A 111 -12.30 -11.79 8.73
N LEU A 112 -11.01 -11.52 8.48
CA LEU A 112 -10.20 -12.29 7.53
C LEU A 112 -9.41 -13.44 8.18
N GLU A 113 -9.20 -13.46 9.50
CA GLU A 113 -8.35 -14.43 10.19
C GLU A 113 -8.72 -15.91 9.95
N LYS A 114 -9.98 -16.19 9.62
CA LYS A 114 -10.47 -17.54 9.29
C LYS A 114 -10.08 -17.99 7.88
N TYR A 115 -9.71 -17.06 7.03
CA TYR A 115 -9.43 -17.28 5.61
C TYR A 115 -7.95 -17.15 5.28
N TYR A 116 -7.26 -16.27 5.99
CA TYR A 116 -5.84 -15.94 5.81
C TYR A 116 -5.17 -15.80 7.17
N PRO A 117 -4.02 -16.42 7.40
CA PRO A 117 -3.25 -16.16 8.61
C PRO A 117 -2.86 -14.68 8.71
N VAL A 118 -3.04 -14.08 9.88
CA VAL A 118 -2.57 -12.72 10.18
C VAL A 118 -1.23 -12.81 10.89
N LEU A 119 -0.20 -12.18 10.31
CA LEU A 119 1.14 -12.16 10.91
C LEU A 119 1.30 -10.99 11.88
N TYR A 120 2.16 -11.20 12.89
CA TYR A 120 2.62 -10.16 13.82
C TYR A 120 1.49 -9.45 14.57
N THR A 121 0.75 -10.21 15.33
CA THR A 121 -0.18 -9.66 16.30
C THR A 121 0.51 -9.39 17.64
N GLY A 122 -0.02 -8.43 18.40
CA GLY A 122 0.37 -8.25 19.79
C GLY A 122 -0.06 -9.43 20.68
N THR A 123 0.37 -9.42 21.94
CA THR A 123 0.11 -10.50 22.91
C THR A 123 -1.37 -10.83 23.14
N ARG A 124 -2.27 -9.88 22.84
CA ARG A 124 -3.72 -10.05 22.93
C ARG A 124 -4.40 -10.30 21.58
N GLY A 125 -3.62 -10.56 20.53
CA GLY A 125 -4.13 -10.83 19.19
C GLY A 125 -4.56 -9.59 18.39
N PHE A 126 -4.28 -8.37 18.87
CA PHE A 126 -4.58 -7.14 18.16
C PHE A 126 -3.43 -6.71 17.25
N VAL A 127 -3.78 -5.97 16.20
CA VAL A 127 -2.87 -5.28 15.29
C VAL A 127 -2.91 -3.76 15.54
N ALA A 128 -1.97 -3.01 14.95
CA ALA A 128 -1.96 -1.55 15.01
C ALA A 128 -2.95 -0.96 13.96
N HIS A 129 -2.50 0.00 13.15
CA HIS A 129 -3.31 0.60 12.09
C HIS A 129 -3.24 -0.15 10.76
N GLU A 130 -2.41 -1.18 10.69
CA GLU A 130 -2.21 -2.05 9.53
C GLU A 130 -2.07 -3.50 9.99
N PHE A 131 -2.28 -4.44 9.07
CA PHE A 131 -2.09 -5.86 9.33
C PHE A 131 -1.57 -6.58 8.10
N ILE A 132 -0.95 -7.75 8.31
CA ILE A 132 -0.28 -8.51 7.28
C ILE A 132 -0.99 -9.84 7.11
N LEU A 133 -1.48 -10.12 5.89
CA LEU A 133 -2.02 -11.42 5.51
C LEU A 133 -0.91 -12.29 4.91
N ASP A 134 -0.75 -13.50 5.45
CA ASP A 134 0.21 -14.48 4.95
C ASP A 134 -0.42 -15.36 3.86
N LEU A 135 0.09 -15.24 2.63
CA LEU A 135 -0.36 -16.03 1.49
C LEU A 135 0.56 -17.22 1.15
N ARG A 136 1.68 -17.36 1.85
CA ARG A 136 2.65 -18.43 1.59
C ARG A 136 2.05 -19.83 1.68
N PRO A 137 1.19 -20.18 2.67
CA PRO A 137 0.54 -21.49 2.70
C PRO A 137 -0.38 -21.74 1.50
N LEU A 138 -0.96 -20.69 0.92
CA LEU A 138 -1.82 -20.78 -0.26
C LEU A 138 -1.01 -21.04 -1.54
N LYS A 139 0.21 -20.50 -1.62
CA LYS A 139 1.14 -20.80 -2.71
C LYS A 139 1.49 -22.28 -2.75
N GLU A 140 1.76 -22.89 -1.62
CA GLU A 140 2.09 -24.33 -1.54
C GLU A 140 0.94 -25.20 -2.04
N SER A 141 -0.28 -24.92 -1.60
CA SER A 141 -1.46 -25.74 -1.92
C SER A 141 -2.00 -25.55 -3.34
N SER A 142 -1.95 -24.31 -3.88
CA SER A 142 -2.62 -23.94 -5.15
C SER A 142 -1.68 -23.40 -6.23
N GLY A 143 -0.47 -23.00 -5.87
CA GLY A 143 0.45 -22.26 -6.75
C GLY A 143 0.11 -20.77 -6.89
N VAL A 144 -0.91 -20.26 -6.17
CA VAL A 144 -1.32 -18.84 -6.21
C VAL A 144 -0.40 -18.02 -5.33
N GLU A 145 0.13 -16.93 -5.85
CA GLU A 145 1.04 -16.01 -5.17
C GLU A 145 0.34 -14.72 -4.76
N ALA A 146 0.97 -13.95 -3.87
CA ALA A 146 0.45 -12.65 -3.41
C ALA A 146 0.17 -11.70 -4.59
N MET A 147 1.02 -11.71 -5.62
CA MET A 147 0.81 -10.92 -6.83
C MET A 147 -0.46 -11.34 -7.58
N ASP A 148 -0.79 -12.62 -7.62
CA ASP A 148 -2.01 -13.10 -8.28
C ASP A 148 -3.26 -12.58 -7.58
N VAL A 149 -3.26 -12.58 -6.24
CA VAL A 149 -4.35 -12.02 -5.43
C VAL A 149 -4.45 -10.51 -5.63
N ALA A 150 -3.32 -9.80 -5.63
CA ALA A 150 -3.26 -8.37 -5.88
C ALA A 150 -3.86 -8.00 -7.25
N LYS A 151 -3.48 -8.72 -8.29
CA LYS A 151 -4.03 -8.50 -9.66
C LYS A 151 -5.51 -8.88 -9.73
N ARG A 152 -5.95 -9.92 -9.02
CA ARG A 152 -7.36 -10.30 -8.98
C ARG A 152 -8.23 -9.26 -8.26
N LEU A 153 -7.73 -8.60 -7.22
CA LEU A 153 -8.41 -7.50 -6.56
C LEU A 153 -8.74 -6.35 -7.52
N MET A 154 -7.92 -6.11 -8.56
CA MET A 154 -8.22 -5.11 -9.58
C MET A 154 -9.51 -5.45 -10.35
N ASP A 155 -9.80 -6.73 -10.60
CA ASP A 155 -11.07 -7.16 -11.21
C ASP A 155 -12.28 -6.87 -10.32
N TYR A 156 -12.08 -6.87 -8.99
CA TYR A 156 -13.07 -6.46 -7.99
C TYR A 156 -13.17 -4.94 -7.79
N GLY A 157 -12.37 -4.16 -8.52
CA GLY A 157 -12.37 -2.70 -8.46
C GLY A 157 -11.55 -2.11 -7.33
N PHE A 158 -10.55 -2.85 -6.82
CA PHE A 158 -9.64 -2.36 -5.79
C PHE A 158 -8.23 -2.14 -6.34
N HIS A 159 -7.63 -1.04 -5.93
CA HIS A 159 -6.18 -0.93 -5.97
C HIS A 159 -5.60 -1.88 -4.92
N ALA A 160 -4.67 -2.74 -5.36
CA ALA A 160 -4.14 -3.76 -4.47
C ALA A 160 -3.39 -3.17 -3.26
N PRO A 161 -3.44 -3.82 -2.09
CA PRO A 161 -2.59 -3.50 -0.96
C PRO A 161 -1.11 -3.70 -1.29
N THR A 162 -0.22 -3.22 -0.42
CA THR A 162 1.23 -3.42 -0.56
C THR A 162 1.57 -4.91 -0.59
N VAL A 163 2.27 -5.33 -1.66
CA VAL A 163 2.62 -6.73 -1.93
C VAL A 163 4.03 -7.03 -1.44
N SER A 164 4.19 -8.18 -0.78
CA SER A 164 5.49 -8.73 -0.37
C SER A 164 6.33 -7.77 0.50
N PHE A 165 5.69 -7.01 1.35
CA PHE A 165 6.31 -6.14 2.34
C PHE A 165 5.54 -6.18 3.66
N PRO A 166 6.21 -6.20 4.83
CA PRO A 166 7.67 -6.34 5.04
C PRO A 166 8.19 -7.77 4.82
N VAL A 167 7.31 -8.73 4.57
CA VAL A 167 7.63 -10.14 4.36
C VAL A 167 7.24 -10.55 2.95
N ALA A 168 8.14 -11.25 2.24
CA ALA A 168 7.83 -11.78 0.91
C ALA A 168 6.64 -12.76 0.95
N GLY A 169 5.76 -12.66 -0.05
CA GLY A 169 4.57 -13.53 -0.17
C GLY A 169 3.40 -13.13 0.74
N THR A 170 3.35 -11.88 1.18
CA THR A 170 2.29 -11.33 2.03
C THR A 170 1.57 -10.15 1.37
N LEU A 171 0.44 -9.75 1.94
CA LEU A 171 -0.23 -8.48 1.66
C LEU A 171 -0.33 -7.67 2.94
N MET A 172 0.11 -6.41 2.91
CA MET A 172 -0.03 -5.48 4.03
C MET A 172 -1.20 -4.54 3.76
N ILE A 173 -2.22 -4.59 4.62
CA ILE A 173 -3.45 -3.84 4.49
C ILE A 173 -3.51 -2.75 5.55
N GLU A 174 -3.63 -1.50 5.09
CA GLU A 174 -3.84 -0.31 5.91
C GLU A 174 -5.16 0.35 5.50
N PRO A 175 -6.27 0.12 6.23
CA PRO A 175 -7.57 0.69 5.87
C PRO A 175 -7.69 2.19 6.16
N THR A 176 -6.82 2.75 6.98
CA THR A 176 -6.85 4.11 7.50
C THR A 176 -8.13 4.46 8.29
N GLU A 177 -8.28 5.72 8.67
CA GLU A 177 -9.49 6.26 9.28
C GLU A 177 -10.50 6.79 8.24
N SER A 178 -10.05 6.96 6.98
CA SER A 178 -10.81 7.63 5.94
C SER A 178 -11.87 6.75 5.28
N GLU A 179 -11.70 5.43 5.35
CA GLU A 179 -12.61 4.50 4.70
C GLU A 179 -13.89 4.28 5.51
N VAL A 180 -15.03 4.30 4.83
CA VAL A 180 -16.31 3.95 5.45
C VAL A 180 -16.43 2.44 5.63
N LYS A 181 -17.19 2.01 6.64
CA LYS A 181 -17.36 0.59 6.97
C LYS A 181 -17.80 -0.26 5.77
N ALA A 182 -18.66 0.28 4.90
CA ALA A 182 -19.11 -0.43 3.69
C ALA A 182 -17.96 -0.78 2.74
N GLU A 183 -16.95 0.09 2.59
CA GLU A 183 -15.76 -0.19 1.79
C GLU A 183 -14.86 -1.23 2.45
N LEU A 184 -14.71 -1.19 3.78
CA LEU A 184 -13.98 -2.21 4.52
C LEU A 184 -14.64 -3.59 4.35
N ASP A 185 -15.97 -3.64 4.42
CA ASP A 185 -16.75 -4.84 4.20
C ASP A 185 -16.58 -5.36 2.78
N ARG A 186 -16.66 -4.49 1.77
CA ARG A 186 -16.49 -4.82 0.36
C ARG A 186 -15.12 -5.41 0.05
N LEU A 187 -14.04 -4.85 0.63
CA LEU A 187 -12.70 -5.41 0.47
C LEU A 187 -12.56 -6.78 1.15
N CYS A 188 -13.12 -6.94 2.36
CA CYS A 188 -13.14 -8.24 3.03
C CYS A 188 -13.88 -9.30 2.20
N GLU A 189 -15.04 -8.96 1.64
CA GLU A 189 -15.82 -9.86 0.80
C GLU A 189 -15.09 -10.25 -0.48
N ALA A 190 -14.40 -9.30 -1.13
CA ALA A 190 -13.55 -9.59 -2.28
C ALA A 190 -12.43 -10.57 -1.94
N LEU A 191 -11.72 -10.36 -0.82
CA LEU A 191 -10.67 -11.27 -0.36
C LEU A 191 -11.22 -12.65 0.00
N ILE A 192 -12.40 -12.74 0.64
CA ILE A 192 -13.06 -14.01 0.96
C ILE A 192 -13.47 -14.74 -0.33
N ALA A 193 -14.01 -14.05 -1.32
CA ALA A 193 -14.35 -14.62 -2.61
C ALA A 193 -13.10 -15.15 -3.34
N ILE A 194 -12.01 -14.37 -3.37
CA ILE A 194 -10.72 -14.79 -3.91
C ILE A 194 -10.19 -16.03 -3.18
N ARG A 195 -10.36 -16.12 -1.85
CA ARG A 195 -9.99 -17.32 -1.10
C ARG A 195 -10.75 -18.56 -1.56
N GLY A 196 -12.04 -18.40 -1.93
CA GLY A 196 -12.86 -19.45 -2.55
C GLY A 196 -12.34 -19.87 -3.93
N GLU A 197 -11.90 -18.91 -4.76
CA GLU A 197 -11.25 -19.19 -6.06
C GLU A 197 -9.95 -20.00 -5.85
N ILE A 198 -9.11 -19.61 -4.88
CA ILE A 198 -7.89 -20.31 -4.51
C ILE A 198 -8.19 -21.75 -4.05
N GLN A 199 -9.24 -21.92 -3.23
CA GLN A 199 -9.66 -23.25 -2.76
C GLN A 199 -10.08 -24.16 -3.92
N SER A 200 -10.78 -23.62 -4.92
CA SER A 200 -11.16 -24.35 -6.13
C SER A 200 -9.94 -24.86 -6.91
N ILE A 201 -8.86 -24.11 -6.93
CA ILE A 201 -7.59 -24.52 -7.57
C ILE A 201 -6.91 -25.61 -6.73
N ALA A 202 -6.82 -25.44 -5.42
CA ALA A 202 -6.21 -26.42 -4.51
C ALA A 202 -6.91 -27.79 -4.56
N GLU A 203 -8.23 -27.80 -4.75
CA GLU A 203 -9.05 -29.01 -4.88
C GLU A 203 -9.08 -29.59 -6.31
N GLY A 204 -8.37 -29.00 -7.26
CA GLY A 204 -8.32 -29.48 -8.65
C GLY A 204 -9.57 -29.18 -9.49
N ARG A 205 -10.52 -28.38 -9.00
CA ARG A 205 -11.69 -27.94 -9.76
C ARG A 205 -11.36 -26.88 -10.80
N GLN A 206 -10.23 -26.21 -10.64
CA GLN A 206 -9.64 -25.29 -11.60
C GLN A 206 -8.16 -25.65 -11.84
N PRO A 207 -7.62 -25.38 -13.04
CA PRO A 207 -6.22 -25.69 -13.34
C PRO A 207 -5.27 -24.80 -12.52
N ARG A 208 -4.10 -25.33 -12.16
CA ARG A 208 -3.06 -24.55 -11.48
C ARG A 208 -2.49 -23.42 -12.35
N ALA A 209 -2.42 -23.63 -13.65
CA ALA A 209 -2.00 -22.64 -14.64
C ALA A 209 -3.20 -22.14 -15.46
N GLY A 210 -3.18 -20.89 -15.89
CA GLY A 210 -4.22 -20.33 -16.75
C GLY A 210 -5.59 -20.11 -16.10
N ASN A 211 -5.68 -20.23 -14.77
CA ASN A 211 -6.89 -19.92 -14.03
C ASN A 211 -7.16 -18.42 -13.93
N VAL A 212 -8.31 -18.05 -13.34
CA VAL A 212 -8.76 -16.66 -13.25
C VAL A 212 -7.80 -15.74 -12.48
N LEU A 213 -7.11 -16.26 -11.45
CA LEU A 213 -6.12 -15.48 -10.70
C LEU A 213 -4.82 -15.28 -11.49
N LYS A 214 -4.33 -16.34 -12.15
CA LYS A 214 -3.11 -16.27 -12.97
C LYS A 214 -3.25 -15.36 -14.18
N ASN A 215 -4.47 -15.22 -14.72
CA ASN A 215 -4.74 -14.34 -15.86
C ASN A 215 -5.21 -12.92 -15.47
N ALA A 216 -5.49 -12.67 -14.20
CA ALA A 216 -5.90 -11.34 -13.72
C ALA A 216 -4.76 -10.32 -13.86
N PRO A 217 -5.06 -9.04 -14.07
CA PRO A 217 -6.38 -8.45 -14.21
C PRO A 217 -6.95 -8.57 -15.62
N HIS A 218 -8.27 -8.52 -15.76
CA HIS A 218 -8.97 -8.67 -17.04
C HIS A 218 -9.38 -7.30 -17.58
N THR A 219 -8.76 -6.89 -18.69
CA THR A 219 -9.09 -5.64 -19.38
C THR A 219 -10.40 -5.76 -20.18
N ALA A 220 -11.04 -4.63 -20.49
CA ALA A 220 -12.20 -4.61 -21.39
C ALA A 220 -11.86 -5.26 -22.73
N LEU A 221 -10.70 -4.94 -23.29
CA LEU A 221 -10.22 -5.51 -24.55
C LEU A 221 -10.15 -7.05 -24.49
N SER A 222 -9.62 -7.62 -23.42
CA SER A 222 -9.50 -9.08 -23.28
C SER A 222 -10.87 -9.77 -23.14
N VAL A 223 -11.82 -9.14 -22.44
CA VAL A 223 -13.15 -9.71 -22.18
C VAL A 223 -14.06 -9.61 -23.42
N THR A 224 -13.91 -8.57 -24.24
CA THR A 224 -14.72 -8.35 -25.44
C THR A 224 -14.10 -8.95 -26.70
N ALA A 225 -12.91 -9.55 -26.64
CA ALA A 225 -12.27 -10.21 -27.77
C ALA A 225 -13.18 -11.28 -28.39
N ALA A 226 -13.10 -11.47 -29.70
CA ALA A 226 -13.91 -12.46 -30.43
C ALA A 226 -13.71 -13.88 -29.89
N GLU A 227 -12.46 -14.25 -29.63
CA GLU A 227 -12.09 -15.55 -29.08
C GLU A 227 -11.90 -15.50 -27.55
N TRP A 228 -12.38 -16.55 -26.86
CA TRP A 228 -12.17 -16.76 -25.45
C TRP A 228 -11.73 -18.18 -25.19
N THR A 229 -10.43 -18.36 -24.96
CA THR A 229 -9.80 -19.67 -24.79
C THR A 229 -9.55 -20.04 -23.31
N LYS A 230 -10.03 -19.22 -22.39
CA LYS A 230 -9.79 -19.41 -20.94
C LYS A 230 -10.78 -20.43 -20.35
N PRO A 231 -10.36 -21.23 -19.34
CA PRO A 231 -11.17 -22.29 -18.73
C PRO A 231 -12.24 -21.77 -17.76
N TYR A 232 -12.56 -20.50 -17.78
CA TYR A 232 -13.59 -19.84 -16.98
C TYR A 232 -14.38 -18.84 -17.83
N SER A 233 -15.55 -18.41 -17.38
CA SER A 233 -16.43 -17.53 -18.16
C SER A 233 -15.91 -16.08 -18.19
N ARG A 234 -16.31 -15.33 -19.22
CA ARG A 234 -16.09 -13.87 -19.29
C ARG A 234 -16.76 -13.15 -18.12
N GLU A 235 -17.90 -13.66 -17.68
CA GLU A 235 -18.61 -13.11 -16.52
C GLU A 235 -17.79 -13.25 -15.23
N GLN A 236 -17.23 -14.43 -14.97
CA GLN A 236 -16.35 -14.64 -13.84
C GLN A 236 -15.10 -13.76 -13.91
N ALA A 237 -14.58 -13.54 -15.10
CA ALA A 237 -13.43 -12.65 -15.31
C ALA A 237 -13.77 -11.20 -14.96
N ALA A 238 -14.85 -10.67 -15.56
CA ALA A 238 -15.18 -9.24 -15.53
C ALA A 238 -15.99 -8.83 -14.29
N PHE A 239 -16.92 -9.69 -13.85
CA PHE A 239 -17.93 -9.38 -12.83
C PHE A 239 -17.92 -10.41 -11.70
N PRO A 240 -16.81 -10.52 -10.96
CA PRO A 240 -16.63 -11.56 -9.96
C PRO A 240 -17.56 -11.41 -8.72
N ALA A 241 -18.21 -10.26 -8.57
CA ALA A 241 -19.18 -10.00 -7.51
C ALA A 241 -20.32 -9.11 -8.02
N PRO A 242 -21.54 -9.19 -7.42
CA PRO A 242 -22.70 -8.43 -7.87
C PRO A 242 -22.48 -6.92 -7.96
N TRP A 243 -21.85 -6.32 -6.94
CA TRP A 243 -21.59 -4.88 -6.91
C TRP A 243 -20.65 -4.38 -8.01
N VAL A 244 -19.85 -5.28 -8.61
CA VAL A 244 -18.91 -4.91 -9.68
C VAL A 244 -19.65 -4.56 -10.96
N ARG A 245 -20.88 -5.08 -11.18
CA ARG A 245 -21.68 -4.77 -12.37
C ARG A 245 -22.08 -3.30 -12.43
N ASP A 246 -22.47 -2.74 -11.28
CA ASP A 246 -23.00 -1.38 -11.21
C ASP A 246 -21.88 -0.33 -11.32
N ASN A 247 -20.68 -0.67 -10.85
CA ASN A 247 -19.53 0.24 -10.80
C ASN A 247 -18.25 -0.42 -11.28
N LYS A 248 -18.25 -0.99 -12.49
CA LYS A 248 -17.08 -1.64 -13.06
C LYS A 248 -15.97 -0.64 -13.38
N PHE A 249 -14.85 -0.79 -12.70
CA PHE A 249 -13.59 -0.18 -13.09
C PHE A 249 -12.76 -1.18 -13.92
N TRP A 250 -12.50 -0.84 -15.18
CA TRP A 250 -11.74 -1.69 -16.06
C TRP A 250 -10.24 -1.45 -15.90
N PRO A 251 -9.44 -2.47 -15.56
CA PRO A 251 -7.98 -2.36 -15.61
C PRO A 251 -7.56 -1.97 -17.04
N SER A 252 -6.64 -0.99 -17.15
CA SER A 252 -6.13 -0.53 -18.45
C SER A 252 -5.13 -1.50 -19.08
N VAL A 253 -4.42 -2.27 -18.24
CA VAL A 253 -3.38 -3.22 -18.67
C VAL A 253 -3.67 -4.58 -18.05
N GLY A 254 -3.48 -5.65 -18.84
CA GLY A 254 -3.54 -7.04 -18.36
C GLY A 254 -2.29 -7.47 -17.60
N ARG A 255 -2.12 -8.79 -17.43
CA ARG A 255 -0.91 -9.33 -16.80
C ARG A 255 0.31 -9.01 -17.66
N ILE A 256 1.34 -8.45 -17.05
CA ILE A 256 2.65 -8.19 -17.67
C ILE A 256 3.71 -9.10 -17.03
N ASP A 257 4.75 -9.38 -17.76
CA ASP A 257 5.98 -9.99 -17.24
C ASP A 257 6.91 -8.88 -16.74
N GLU A 258 6.78 -8.53 -15.47
CA GLU A 258 7.56 -7.47 -14.82
C GLU A 258 9.06 -7.79 -14.86
N ALA A 259 9.43 -9.05 -14.62
CA ALA A 259 10.83 -9.47 -14.63
C ALA A 259 11.47 -9.37 -16.02
N TYR A 260 10.69 -9.65 -17.07
CA TYR A 260 11.14 -9.43 -18.44
C TYR A 260 11.32 -7.92 -18.72
N GLY A 261 10.32 -7.11 -18.35
CA GLY A 261 10.34 -5.66 -18.55
C GLY A 261 11.54 -5.00 -17.87
N ASP A 262 11.84 -5.37 -16.64
CA ASP A 262 12.99 -4.84 -15.88
C ASP A 262 14.35 -5.18 -16.52
N ARG A 263 14.43 -6.31 -17.21
CA ARG A 263 15.66 -6.75 -17.89
C ARG A 263 15.79 -6.25 -19.33
N HIS A 264 14.70 -5.79 -19.92
CA HIS A 264 14.61 -5.38 -21.32
C HIS A 264 14.04 -3.97 -21.41
N LEU A 265 14.76 -3.02 -20.83
CA LEU A 265 14.40 -1.60 -20.90
C LEU A 265 14.40 -1.13 -22.37
N PHE A 266 13.30 -0.51 -22.78
CA PHE A 266 13.16 0.06 -24.11
C PHE A 266 13.34 1.58 -24.05
N CYS A 267 14.39 2.09 -24.70
CA CYS A 267 14.62 3.52 -24.84
C CYS A 267 14.04 4.02 -26.18
N THR A 268 13.10 4.95 -26.12
CA THR A 268 12.53 5.62 -27.29
C THR A 268 13.29 6.89 -27.69
N CYS A 269 14.34 7.24 -26.96
CA CYS A 269 15.19 8.38 -27.31
C CYS A 269 15.91 8.10 -28.63
N PRO A 270 15.90 9.02 -29.58
CA PRO A 270 16.73 8.88 -30.77
C PRO A 270 18.21 8.84 -30.35
N PRO A 271 19.05 8.07 -31.07
CA PRO A 271 20.48 8.08 -30.82
C PRO A 271 21.01 9.51 -30.89
N MET A 272 21.80 9.92 -29.89
CA MET A 272 22.51 11.21 -30.00
C MET A 272 23.52 11.09 -31.12
N ASP A 273 23.46 12.01 -32.08
CA ASP A 273 24.46 12.08 -33.14
C ASP A 273 25.81 12.43 -32.51
N PRO A 274 26.83 11.60 -32.64
CA PRO A 274 28.13 11.85 -32.02
C PRO A 274 28.86 13.10 -32.61
N ALA A 275 28.24 13.77 -33.59
CA ALA A 275 28.77 14.96 -34.24
C ALA A 275 28.02 16.27 -33.93
N SER A 276 27.07 16.28 -32.97
CA SER A 276 26.38 17.50 -32.56
C SER A 276 26.93 18.11 -31.28
#